data_c04619cc933de186bf7d3a2adfdf1076
#
_entry.id   c04619cc933de186bf7d3a2adfdf1076
#
_cell.length_a   1.000
_cell.length_b   1.000
_cell.length_c   1.000
_cell.angle_alpha   90.00
_cell.angle_beta   90.00
_cell.angle_gamma   90.00
#
_symmetry.space_group_name_H-M   'P 1'
#
loop_
_entity.id
_entity.type
_entity.pdbx_description
1 polymer ?
#
loop_
_entity_poly.entity_id
_entity_poly.type
_entity_poly.pdbx_seq_one_letter_code
_entity_poly.pdbx_strand_id
1 'polypeptide(L)'
;MELSYFETLQMINLSIDRLESVFEFWLSATFAAIVASHLAGEKLTKVYAGMLTSIYLIFTFSVVVRSMAWSDALERYSKMLRTLRGDLSESATLDLVSVSIWATIILGTLATVFFIWHAYTTNKTAGPVISSDTKRD
;
A
#
# COMPACT_ATOMS: atom_id res chain seq x y z
N MET A 1 -31.57 -3.74 -17.97
CA MET A 1 -30.81 -4.86 -18.57
C MET A 1 -30.39 -5.72 -17.39
N GLU A 2 -31.00 -6.89 -17.22
CA GLU A 2 -30.60 -7.80 -16.13
C GLU A 2 -29.39 -8.60 -16.61
N LEU A 3 -28.28 -8.47 -15.85
CA LEU A 3 -27.06 -9.27 -16.08
C LEU A 3 -27.38 -10.75 -15.83
N SER A 4 -26.92 -11.62 -16.72
CA SER A 4 -27.05 -13.06 -16.52
C SER A 4 -26.16 -13.52 -15.37
N TYR A 5 -26.42 -14.68 -14.80
CA TYR A 5 -25.61 -15.29 -13.74
C TYR A 5 -24.13 -15.37 -14.12
N PHE A 6 -23.83 -15.74 -15.37
CA PHE A 6 -22.47 -15.86 -15.88
C PHE A 6 -21.77 -14.50 -15.99
N GLU A 7 -22.46 -13.47 -16.47
CA GLU A 7 -21.92 -12.11 -16.57
C GLU A 7 -21.63 -11.53 -15.19
N THR A 8 -22.50 -11.80 -14.20
CA THR A 8 -22.28 -11.37 -12.80
C THR A 8 -21.03 -12.03 -12.20
N LEU A 9 -20.83 -13.33 -12.42
CA LEU A 9 -19.60 -14.03 -11.98
C LEU A 9 -18.35 -13.46 -12.63
N GLN A 10 -18.41 -13.15 -13.92
CA GLN A 10 -17.28 -12.55 -14.65
C GLN A 10 -16.93 -11.17 -14.08
N MET A 11 -17.92 -10.35 -13.73
CA MET A 11 -17.70 -9.05 -13.12
C MET A 11 -17.11 -9.15 -11.71
N ILE A 12 -17.51 -10.16 -10.92
CA ILE A 12 -16.90 -10.44 -9.60
C ILE A 12 -15.42 -10.80 -9.76
N ASN A 13 -15.09 -11.75 -10.65
CA ASN A 13 -13.70 -12.14 -10.88
C ASN A 13 -12.85 -10.94 -11.34
N LEU A 14 -13.35 -10.15 -12.28
CA LEU A 14 -12.67 -8.94 -12.74
C LEU A 14 -12.43 -7.94 -11.59
N SER A 15 -13.38 -7.79 -10.68
CA SER A 15 -13.24 -6.89 -9.51
C SER A 15 -12.18 -7.39 -8.54
N ILE A 16 -12.10 -8.71 -8.32
CA ILE A 16 -11.06 -9.34 -7.48
C ILE A 16 -9.69 -9.12 -8.09
N ASP A 17 -9.50 -9.43 -9.38
CA ASP A 17 -8.23 -9.25 -10.10
C ASP A 17 -7.74 -7.79 -10.04
N ARG A 18 -8.68 -6.84 -10.12
CA ARG A 18 -8.36 -5.41 -10.00
C ARG A 18 -7.92 -5.00 -8.59
N LEU A 19 -8.58 -5.54 -7.55
CA LEU A 19 -8.17 -5.31 -6.16
C LEU A 19 -6.78 -5.87 -5.89
N GLU A 20 -6.50 -7.08 -6.36
CA GLU A 20 -5.20 -7.73 -6.23
C GLU A 20 -4.11 -6.91 -6.92
N SER A 21 -4.31 -6.52 -8.18
CA SER A 21 -3.37 -5.67 -8.90
C SER A 21 -3.08 -4.34 -8.20
N VAL A 22 -4.08 -3.69 -7.64
CA VAL A 22 -3.91 -2.43 -6.88
C VAL A 22 -3.07 -2.66 -5.63
N PHE A 23 -3.28 -3.78 -4.93
CA PHE A 23 -2.50 -4.15 -3.76
C PHE A 23 -1.03 -4.46 -4.11
N GLU A 24 -0.77 -5.19 -5.19
CA GLU A 24 0.59 -5.46 -5.67
C GLU A 24 1.34 -4.17 -6.04
N PHE A 25 0.67 -3.23 -6.69
CA PHE A 25 1.25 -1.91 -6.98
C PHE A 25 1.62 -1.16 -5.71
N TRP A 26 0.75 -1.17 -4.70
CA TRP A 26 1.04 -0.53 -3.41
C TRP A 26 2.23 -1.20 -2.71
N LEU A 27 2.31 -2.52 -2.72
CA LEU A 27 3.41 -3.28 -2.15
C LEU A 27 4.74 -2.92 -2.84
N SER A 28 4.74 -2.86 -4.18
CA SER A 28 5.92 -2.48 -4.97
C SER A 28 6.40 -1.06 -4.66
N ALA A 29 5.47 -0.10 -4.54
CA ALA A 29 5.80 1.28 -4.16
C ALA A 29 6.34 1.37 -2.73
N THR A 30 5.80 0.56 -1.81
CA THR A 30 6.28 0.46 -0.42
C THR A 30 7.73 -0.03 -0.39
N PHE A 31 8.04 -1.11 -1.11
CA PHE A 31 9.42 -1.60 -1.24
C PHE A 31 10.34 -0.56 -1.86
N ALA A 32 9.91 0.08 -2.93
CA ALA A 32 10.70 1.12 -3.60
C ALA A 32 11.01 2.29 -2.65
N ALA A 33 10.05 2.74 -1.85
CA ALA A 33 10.24 3.82 -0.87
C ALA A 33 11.24 3.43 0.23
N ILE A 34 11.14 2.20 0.76
CA ILE A 34 12.08 1.67 1.77
C ILE A 34 13.50 1.57 1.18
N VAL A 35 13.63 0.97 0.00
CA VAL A 35 14.93 0.82 -0.67
C VAL A 35 15.54 2.18 -1.00
N ALA A 36 14.75 3.11 -1.54
CA ALA A 36 15.21 4.46 -1.85
C ALA A 36 15.70 5.20 -0.59
N SER A 37 14.99 5.08 0.54
CA SER A 37 15.39 5.70 1.79
C SER A 37 16.70 5.12 2.34
N HIS A 38 16.90 3.81 2.17
CA HIS A 38 18.12 3.12 2.61
C HIS A 38 19.33 3.45 1.70
N LEU A 39 19.14 3.42 0.38
CA LEU A 39 20.19 3.73 -0.58
C LEU A 39 20.60 5.20 -0.58
N ALA A 40 19.69 6.11 -0.24
CA ALA A 40 20.01 7.53 -0.11
C ALA A 40 21.04 7.78 1.03
N GLY A 41 21.08 6.92 2.04
CA GLY A 41 22.09 6.91 3.10
C GLY A 41 22.37 8.32 3.66
N GLU A 42 23.66 8.67 3.74
CA GLU A 42 24.13 9.98 4.27
C GLU A 42 23.63 11.20 3.48
N LYS A 43 23.16 11.01 2.23
CA LYS A 43 22.64 12.09 1.38
C LYS A 43 21.16 12.40 1.67
N LEU A 44 20.51 11.65 2.56
CA LEU A 44 19.09 11.83 2.88
C LEU A 44 18.93 13.11 3.74
N THR A 45 18.60 14.22 3.09
CA THR A 45 18.29 15.47 3.78
C THR A 45 16.83 15.49 4.26
N LYS A 46 16.49 16.38 5.22
CA LYS A 46 15.13 16.56 5.70
C LYS A 46 14.13 16.84 4.56
N VAL A 47 14.58 17.61 3.55
CA VAL A 47 13.75 17.94 2.38
C VAL A 47 13.47 16.70 1.55
N TYR A 48 14.48 15.88 1.27
CA TYR A 48 14.30 14.63 0.51
C TYR A 48 13.44 13.61 1.26
N ALA A 49 13.63 13.46 2.58
CA ALA A 49 12.78 12.59 3.39
C ALA A 49 11.31 13.08 3.37
N GLY A 50 11.08 14.38 3.47
CA GLY A 50 9.75 14.98 3.37
C GLY A 50 9.12 14.78 1.99
N MET A 51 9.85 15.00 0.90
CA MET A 51 9.36 14.78 -0.46
C MET A 51 9.02 13.31 -0.70
N LEU A 52 9.91 12.39 -0.32
CA LEU A 52 9.67 10.95 -0.47
C LEU A 52 8.43 10.50 0.30
N THR A 53 8.29 10.96 1.56
CA THR A 53 7.10 10.70 2.38
C THR A 53 5.83 11.25 1.73
N SER A 54 5.86 12.48 1.21
CA SER A 54 4.70 13.11 0.56
C SER A 54 4.27 12.36 -0.69
N ILE A 55 5.20 12.00 -1.57
CA ILE A 55 4.93 11.24 -2.79
C ILE A 55 4.33 9.88 -2.42
N TYR A 56 4.92 9.19 -1.45
CA TYR A 56 4.43 7.90 -0.99
C TYR A 56 3.02 7.97 -0.41
N LEU A 57 2.72 9.00 0.41
CA LEU A 57 1.38 9.19 0.98
C LEU A 57 0.33 9.54 -0.07
N ILE A 58 0.66 10.39 -1.05
CA ILE A 58 -0.23 10.70 -2.17
C ILE A 58 -0.53 9.43 -2.98
N PHE A 59 0.49 8.64 -3.26
CA PHE A 59 0.32 7.35 -3.95
C PHE A 59 -0.56 6.39 -3.15
N THR A 60 -0.28 6.21 -1.86
CA THR A 60 -1.08 5.35 -0.97
C THR A 60 -2.53 5.82 -0.90
N PHE A 61 -2.78 7.13 -0.80
CA PHE A 61 -4.12 7.69 -0.85
C PHE A 61 -4.85 7.34 -2.16
N SER A 62 -4.16 7.47 -3.29
CA SER A 62 -4.72 7.08 -4.60
C SER A 62 -5.08 5.60 -4.67
N VAL A 63 -4.23 4.73 -4.11
CA VAL A 63 -4.50 3.28 -3.99
C VAL A 63 -5.73 3.01 -3.14
N VAL A 64 -5.84 3.67 -1.98
CA VAL A 64 -6.99 3.56 -1.07
C VAL A 64 -8.29 3.93 -1.77
N VAL A 65 -8.34 5.07 -2.46
CA VAL A 65 -9.54 5.53 -3.19
C VAL A 65 -9.93 4.52 -4.28
N ARG A 66 -8.96 3.99 -5.02
CA ARG A 66 -9.23 2.97 -6.04
C ARG A 66 -9.73 1.66 -5.43
N SER A 67 -9.15 1.23 -4.31
CA SER A 67 -9.57 0.03 -3.60
C SER A 67 -11.01 0.15 -3.10
N MET A 68 -11.41 1.31 -2.58
CA MET A 68 -12.80 1.56 -2.17
C MET A 68 -13.76 1.42 -3.35
N ALA A 69 -13.45 2.02 -4.51
CA ALA A 69 -14.31 1.94 -5.68
C ALA A 69 -14.52 0.50 -6.18
N TRP A 70 -13.47 -0.32 -6.16
CA TRP A 70 -13.57 -1.74 -6.56
C TRP A 70 -14.25 -2.60 -5.50
N SER A 71 -14.05 -2.30 -4.20
CA SER A 71 -14.77 -2.98 -3.11
C SER A 71 -16.27 -2.74 -3.18
N ASP A 72 -16.70 -1.50 -3.46
CA ASP A 72 -18.11 -1.16 -3.65
C ASP A 72 -18.71 -1.90 -4.87
N ALA A 73 -17.96 -2.02 -5.95
CA ALA A 73 -18.38 -2.77 -7.13
C ALA A 73 -18.55 -4.25 -6.79
N LEU A 74 -17.57 -4.84 -6.11
CA LEU A 74 -17.61 -6.25 -5.68
C LEU A 74 -18.81 -6.52 -4.77
N GLU A 75 -19.10 -5.65 -3.81
CA GLU A 75 -20.26 -5.77 -2.92
C GLU A 75 -21.59 -5.74 -3.70
N ARG A 76 -21.74 -4.82 -4.67
CA ARG A 76 -22.93 -4.74 -5.51
C ARG A 76 -23.15 -6.02 -6.33
N TYR A 77 -22.11 -6.51 -7.00
CA TYR A 77 -22.21 -7.73 -7.81
C TYR A 77 -22.42 -8.98 -6.94
N SER A 78 -21.80 -9.06 -5.77
CA SER A 78 -22.03 -10.16 -4.85
C SER A 78 -23.46 -10.20 -4.30
N LYS A 79 -24.05 -9.04 -3.99
CA LYS A 79 -25.49 -8.94 -3.61
C LYS A 79 -26.39 -9.38 -4.74
N MET A 80 -26.11 -8.96 -5.98
CA MET A 80 -26.88 -9.37 -7.15
C MET A 80 -26.81 -10.89 -7.38
N LEU A 81 -25.64 -11.49 -7.24
CA LEU A 81 -25.45 -12.92 -7.36
C LEU A 81 -26.24 -13.70 -6.30
N ARG A 82 -26.22 -13.23 -5.04
CA ARG A 82 -26.99 -13.84 -3.94
C ARG A 82 -28.50 -13.81 -4.21
N THR A 83 -29.00 -12.70 -4.75
CA THR A 83 -30.40 -12.58 -5.13
C THR A 83 -30.78 -13.60 -6.21
N LEU A 84 -29.90 -13.81 -7.17
CA LEU A 84 -30.12 -14.78 -8.27
C LEU A 84 -30.04 -16.24 -7.77
N ARG A 85 -29.22 -16.51 -6.75
CA ARG A 85 -29.01 -17.87 -6.20
C ARG A 85 -29.98 -18.23 -5.08
N GLY A 86 -30.68 -17.26 -4.48
CA GLY A 86 -31.57 -17.48 -3.35
C GLY A 86 -30.85 -17.84 -2.04
N ASP A 87 -29.53 -17.62 -1.96
CA ASP A 87 -28.71 -17.95 -0.79
C ASP A 87 -28.45 -16.68 0.01
N LEU A 88 -28.98 -16.64 1.24
CA LEU A 88 -28.89 -15.51 2.16
C LEU A 88 -27.75 -15.67 3.17
N SER A 89 -26.86 -16.64 2.99
CA SER A 89 -25.75 -16.84 3.92
C SER A 89 -24.75 -15.68 3.85
N GLU A 90 -24.59 -15.02 4.96
CA GLU A 90 -23.64 -13.92 5.14
C GLU A 90 -22.22 -14.47 5.12
N SER A 91 -21.38 -13.99 4.21
CA SER A 91 -20.01 -14.51 4.07
C SER A 91 -19.05 -13.76 5.01
N ALA A 92 -18.97 -14.21 6.26
CA ALA A 92 -18.00 -13.73 7.24
C ALA A 92 -16.53 -13.78 6.72
N THR A 93 -16.26 -14.62 5.75
CA THR A 93 -14.94 -14.73 5.09
C THR A 93 -14.58 -13.50 4.27
N LEU A 94 -15.52 -12.88 3.56
CA LEU A 94 -15.24 -11.67 2.76
C LEU A 94 -14.93 -10.47 3.65
N ASP A 95 -15.63 -10.37 4.79
CA ASP A 95 -15.38 -9.29 5.76
C ASP A 95 -14.00 -9.44 6.40
N LEU A 96 -13.59 -10.66 6.74
CA LEU A 96 -12.26 -10.93 7.30
C LEU A 96 -11.14 -10.60 6.32
N VAL A 97 -11.28 -10.96 5.05
CA VAL A 97 -10.31 -10.62 3.99
C VAL A 97 -10.21 -9.10 3.81
N SER A 98 -11.34 -8.41 3.78
CA SER A 98 -11.37 -6.95 3.67
C SER A 98 -10.64 -6.27 4.83
N VAL A 99 -10.94 -6.66 6.07
CA VAL A 99 -10.28 -6.14 7.28
C VAL A 99 -8.77 -6.41 7.24
N SER A 100 -8.35 -7.60 6.80
CA SER A 100 -6.93 -7.95 6.68
C SER A 100 -6.19 -7.04 5.69
N ILE A 101 -6.78 -6.77 4.52
CA ILE A 101 -6.20 -5.89 3.51
C ILE A 101 -6.04 -4.46 4.07
N TRP A 102 -7.09 -3.92 4.70
CA TRP A 102 -7.05 -2.59 5.29
C TRP A 102 -6.02 -2.48 6.41
N ALA A 103 -5.95 -3.47 7.30
CA ALA A 103 -4.95 -3.52 8.36
C ALA A 103 -3.53 -3.54 7.78
N THR A 104 -3.29 -4.32 6.72
CA THR A 104 -1.98 -4.39 6.05
C THR A 104 -1.58 -3.06 5.44
N ILE A 105 -2.50 -2.37 4.75
CA ILE A 105 -2.23 -1.05 4.14
C ILE A 105 -1.90 -0.03 5.22
N ILE A 106 -2.67 0.03 6.29
CA ILE A 106 -2.44 0.99 7.40
C ILE A 106 -1.11 0.72 8.08
N LEU A 107 -0.86 -0.51 8.51
CA LEU A 107 0.38 -0.88 9.22
C LEU A 107 1.60 -0.72 8.32
N GLY A 108 1.52 -1.15 7.05
CA GLY A 108 2.61 -1.01 6.10
C GLY A 108 2.92 0.46 5.77
N THR A 109 1.90 1.30 5.67
CA THR A 109 2.09 2.75 5.47
C THR A 109 2.78 3.39 6.67
N LEU A 110 2.34 3.10 7.90
CA LEU A 110 2.95 3.61 9.11
C LEU A 110 4.40 3.14 9.26
N ALA A 111 4.65 1.86 9.02
CA ALA A 111 5.99 1.28 9.05
C ALA A 111 6.92 1.94 8.02
N THR A 112 6.46 2.17 6.79
CA THR A 112 7.25 2.80 5.73
C THR A 112 7.61 4.24 6.06
N VAL A 113 6.65 5.03 6.53
CA VAL A 113 6.89 6.41 6.96
C VAL A 113 7.88 6.43 8.13
N PHE A 114 7.69 5.57 9.12
CA PHE A 114 8.61 5.42 10.25
C PHE A 114 10.03 5.06 9.75
N PHE A 115 10.16 4.15 8.80
CA PHE A 115 11.44 3.72 8.25
C PHE A 115 12.19 4.85 7.54
N ILE A 116 11.48 5.65 6.73
CA ILE A 116 12.03 6.83 6.03
C ILE A 116 12.60 7.83 7.05
N TRP A 117 11.84 8.14 8.11
CA TRP A 117 12.26 9.09 9.13
C TRP A 117 13.36 8.53 10.05
N HIS A 118 13.32 7.23 10.35
CA HIS A 118 14.38 6.57 11.09
C HIS A 118 15.70 6.59 10.32
N ALA A 119 15.69 6.27 9.03
CA ALA A 119 16.88 6.36 8.19
C ALA A 119 17.45 7.78 8.16
N TYR A 120 16.61 8.81 8.09
CA TYR A 120 17.04 10.20 8.17
C TYR A 120 17.69 10.55 9.50
N THR A 121 17.11 10.14 10.64
CA THR A 121 17.62 10.48 11.97
C THR A 121 18.93 9.76 12.29
N THR A 122 19.06 8.50 11.94
CA THR A 122 20.26 7.69 12.18
C THR A 122 21.46 8.25 11.43
N ASN A 123 21.29 8.66 10.18
CA ASN A 123 22.36 9.24 9.40
C ASN A 123 22.83 10.61 9.89
N LYS A 124 21.98 11.36 10.58
CA LYS A 124 22.34 12.64 11.18
C LYS A 124 23.20 12.49 12.43
N THR A 125 23.11 11.34 13.12
CA THR A 125 23.85 11.07 14.38
C THR A 125 25.26 10.51 14.09
N ALA A 126 25.47 9.91 12.92
CA ALA A 126 26.79 9.54 12.43
C ALA A 126 27.49 10.81 11.90
N GLY A 127 28.03 11.62 12.80
CA GLY A 127 28.82 12.81 12.47
C GLY A 127 30.01 12.47 11.57
N PRO A 128 30.60 13.47 10.88
CA PRO A 128 31.75 13.24 10.02
C PRO A 128 32.85 12.57 10.82
N VAL A 129 33.28 11.40 10.37
CA VAL A 129 34.50 10.77 10.85
C VAL A 129 35.65 11.77 10.56
N ILE A 130 36.08 12.50 11.56
CA ILE A 130 37.27 13.33 11.47
C ILE A 130 38.40 12.34 11.19
N SER A 131 38.78 12.20 9.93
CA SER A 131 40.03 11.57 9.58
C SER A 131 41.14 12.46 10.18
N SER A 132 41.54 12.11 11.37
CA SER A 132 42.82 12.59 11.93
C SER A 132 43.93 11.95 11.11
N ASP A 133 44.10 12.47 9.91
CA ASP A 133 45.26 12.16 9.08
C ASP A 133 46.46 12.84 9.79
N THR A 134 47.14 12.02 10.50
CA THR A 134 48.33 12.33 11.24
C THR A 134 49.40 12.78 10.23
N LYS A 135 49.62 14.09 10.18
CA LYS A 135 50.86 14.67 9.69
C LYS A 135 52.01 14.06 10.51
N ARG A 136 52.72 13.09 9.95
CA ARG A 136 54.07 12.71 10.35
C ARG A 136 55.01 13.33 9.37
N ASP A 137 55.64 14.39 9.82
CA ASP A 137 56.91 14.90 9.30
C ASP A 137 58.03 13.94 9.67
#